data_78c526f94468303e7c9129f53697a7df
#
_entry.id   78c526f94468303e7c9129f53697a7df
#
_cell.length_a   1.000
_cell.length_b   1.000
_cell.length_c   1.000
_cell.angle_alpha   90.00
_cell.angle_beta   90.00
_cell.angle_gamma   90.00
#
_symmetry.space_group_name_H-M   'P 1'
#
loop_
_entity.id
_entity.type
_entity.pdbx_description
1 polymer ?
#
loop_
_entity_poly.entity_id
_entity_poly.type
_entity_poly.pdbx_seq_one_letter_code
_entity_poly.pdbx_strand_id
1 'polypeptide(L)'
;MAAALFVTAVLSTALGAVAGIYNSTEIDLRVALLYALCLTAPLAWRRRLPCTVAVAVSVAFFAGMMARVPELYVGNVALFIAFYTVGAWVDNRRRAFLVRVAIIAGMFTWLLISMFIDATAPTDEGLSRAGLFSPYVAFMLIQFLVNVAFFGGAYYFGNRTFESRRQREILAERSVELERERETTAAQAV
;
A
#
# COMPACT_ATOMS: atom_id res chain seq x y z
N MET A 1 13.40 -6.03 5.60
CA MET A 1 12.03 -5.99 5.09
C MET A 1 11.98 -5.74 3.58
N ALA A 2 12.54 -4.63 3.03
CA ALA A 2 12.55 -4.39 1.58
C ALA A 2 13.18 -5.57 0.79
N ALA A 3 14.34 -6.08 1.23
CA ALA A 3 14.98 -7.25 0.63
C ALA A 3 14.10 -8.51 0.68
N ALA A 4 13.43 -8.76 1.81
CA ALA A 4 12.52 -9.90 1.92
C ALA A 4 11.34 -9.77 0.95
N LEU A 5 10.74 -8.58 0.84
CA LEU A 5 9.67 -8.31 -0.14
C LEU A 5 10.17 -8.47 -1.57
N PHE A 6 11.39 -8.04 -1.88
CA PHE A 6 11.99 -8.23 -3.19
C PHE A 6 12.12 -9.71 -3.54
N VAL A 7 12.69 -10.51 -2.63
CA VAL A 7 12.82 -11.97 -2.82
C VAL A 7 11.44 -12.61 -3.00
N THR A 8 10.46 -12.22 -2.18
CA THR A 8 9.08 -12.73 -2.30
C THR A 8 8.46 -12.35 -3.63
N ALA A 9 8.69 -11.13 -4.15
CA ALA A 9 8.18 -10.70 -5.46
C ALA A 9 8.77 -11.56 -6.59
N VAL A 10 10.08 -11.78 -6.57
CA VAL A 10 10.76 -12.63 -7.56
C VAL A 10 10.24 -14.06 -7.52
N LEU A 11 10.10 -14.63 -6.31
CA LEU A 11 9.55 -15.98 -6.14
C LEU A 11 8.08 -16.07 -6.58
N SER A 12 7.25 -15.08 -6.21
CA SER A 12 5.84 -15.02 -6.62
C SER A 12 5.69 -15.00 -8.14
N THR A 13 6.49 -14.17 -8.82
CA THR A 13 6.48 -14.09 -10.28
C THR A 13 6.95 -15.40 -10.91
N ALA A 14 8.03 -15.99 -10.41
CA ALA A 14 8.57 -17.24 -10.93
C ALA A 14 7.59 -18.42 -10.75
N LEU A 15 7.02 -18.56 -9.54
CA LEU A 15 6.04 -19.60 -9.25
C LEU A 15 4.75 -19.42 -10.03
N GLY A 16 4.26 -18.18 -10.18
CA GLY A 16 3.08 -17.88 -10.98
C GLY A 16 3.25 -18.20 -12.47
N ALA A 17 4.46 -17.98 -13.01
CA ALA A 17 4.79 -18.37 -14.36
C ALA A 17 4.78 -19.90 -14.54
N VAL A 18 5.39 -20.65 -13.60
CA VAL A 18 5.41 -22.12 -13.61
C VAL A 18 4.01 -22.71 -13.43
N ALA A 19 3.20 -22.09 -12.57
CA ALA A 19 1.82 -22.54 -12.31
C ALA A 19 0.84 -22.22 -13.46
N GLY A 20 1.27 -21.51 -14.51
CA GLY A 20 0.42 -21.12 -15.63
C GLY A 20 -0.69 -20.14 -15.26
N ILE A 21 -0.55 -19.46 -14.11
CA ILE A 21 -1.52 -18.45 -13.65
C ILE A 21 -1.52 -17.24 -14.59
N TYR A 22 -0.39 -16.99 -15.22
CA TYR A 22 -0.18 -15.91 -16.17
C TYR A 22 -0.25 -16.49 -17.58
N ASN A 23 -1.35 -16.22 -18.29
CA ASN A 23 -1.45 -16.58 -19.71
C ASN A 23 -0.25 -15.99 -20.45
N SER A 24 0.61 -16.86 -20.94
CA SER A 24 1.71 -16.77 -21.92
C SER A 24 2.04 -15.41 -22.58
N THR A 25 1.99 -14.32 -21.87
CA THR A 25 2.75 -13.15 -22.25
C THR A 25 4.19 -13.45 -21.84
N GLU A 26 5.09 -13.61 -22.80
CA GLU A 26 6.54 -13.67 -22.61
C GLU A 26 7.01 -12.34 -21.98
N ILE A 27 6.73 -12.17 -20.68
CA ILE A 27 7.26 -11.00 -19.99
C ILE A 27 8.71 -11.31 -19.71
N ASP A 28 9.56 -10.51 -20.32
CA ASP A 28 11.00 -10.56 -20.08
C ASP A 28 11.24 -10.52 -18.55
N LEU A 29 11.93 -11.55 -18.05
CA LEU A 29 12.31 -11.65 -16.63
C LEU A 29 12.96 -10.35 -16.13
N ARG A 30 13.63 -9.62 -17.01
CA ARG A 30 14.23 -8.31 -16.69
C ARG A 30 13.18 -7.26 -16.31
N VAL A 31 12.06 -7.24 -17.02
CA VAL A 31 10.94 -6.32 -16.72
C VAL A 31 10.33 -6.65 -15.36
N ALA A 32 10.10 -7.93 -15.08
CA ALA A 32 9.58 -8.37 -13.78
C ALA A 32 10.54 -8.05 -12.62
N LEU A 33 11.85 -8.23 -12.81
CA LEU A 33 12.87 -7.88 -11.82
C LEU A 33 12.95 -6.36 -11.59
N LEU A 34 12.93 -5.55 -12.65
CA LEU A 34 12.89 -4.10 -12.54
C LEU A 34 11.64 -3.62 -11.80
N TYR A 35 10.48 -4.19 -12.13
CA TYR A 35 9.24 -3.86 -11.45
C TYR A 35 9.30 -4.20 -9.96
N ALA A 36 9.73 -5.41 -9.61
CA ALA A 36 9.93 -5.81 -8.21
C ALA A 36 10.90 -4.87 -7.46
N LEU A 37 11.97 -4.44 -8.11
CA LEU A 37 12.92 -3.49 -7.56
C LEU A 37 12.28 -2.11 -7.35
N CYS A 38 11.57 -1.59 -8.34
CA CYS A 38 10.89 -0.28 -8.25
C CYS A 38 9.82 -0.25 -7.14
N LEU A 39 9.14 -1.36 -6.88
CA LEU A 39 8.17 -1.48 -5.79
C LEU A 39 8.84 -1.56 -4.42
N THR A 40 9.91 -2.32 -4.30
CA THR A 40 10.45 -2.71 -2.98
C THR A 40 11.62 -1.84 -2.52
N ALA A 41 12.47 -1.36 -3.42
CA ALA A 41 13.62 -0.54 -3.06
C ALA A 41 13.25 0.76 -2.35
N PRO A 42 12.23 1.53 -2.78
CA PRO A 42 11.84 2.76 -2.07
C PRO A 42 11.44 2.50 -0.62
N LEU A 43 10.89 1.33 -0.30
CA LEU A 43 10.48 0.97 1.05
C LEU A 43 11.64 0.92 2.06
N ALA A 44 12.88 0.85 1.61
CA ALA A 44 14.04 0.96 2.49
C ALA A 44 14.10 2.34 3.18
N TRP A 45 13.69 3.39 2.49
CA TRP A 45 13.69 4.78 3.00
C TRP A 45 12.35 5.24 3.57
N ARG A 46 11.36 4.37 3.70
CA ARG A 46 9.99 4.70 4.12
C ARG A 46 9.88 5.47 5.44
N ARG A 47 10.83 5.29 6.36
CA ARG A 47 10.83 6.00 7.65
C ARG A 47 11.40 7.41 7.55
N ARG A 48 12.29 7.68 6.59
CA ARG A 48 12.92 8.99 6.39
C ARG A 48 12.09 9.89 5.47
N LEU A 49 11.52 9.31 4.42
CA LEU A 49 10.78 10.01 3.36
C LEU A 49 9.43 9.34 3.07
N PRO A 50 8.53 9.25 4.08
CA PRO A 50 7.31 8.44 3.96
C PRO A 50 6.39 8.88 2.80
N CYS A 51 6.20 10.18 2.59
CA CYS A 51 5.36 10.69 1.50
C CYS A 51 5.95 10.39 0.12
N THR A 52 7.25 10.64 -0.06
CA THR A 52 7.94 10.40 -1.35
C THR A 52 7.93 8.92 -1.70
N VAL A 53 8.18 8.07 -0.71
CA VAL A 53 8.14 6.61 -0.90
C VAL A 53 6.74 6.13 -1.27
N ALA A 54 5.70 6.65 -0.62
CA ALA A 54 4.33 6.27 -0.93
C ALA A 54 3.94 6.66 -2.36
N VAL A 55 4.33 7.85 -2.81
CA VAL A 55 4.11 8.29 -4.19
C VAL A 55 4.90 7.43 -5.17
N ALA A 56 6.19 7.18 -4.91
CA ALA A 56 7.04 6.37 -5.78
C ALA A 56 6.52 4.93 -5.93
N VAL A 57 6.12 4.28 -4.82
CA VAL A 57 5.54 2.93 -4.85
C VAL A 57 4.20 2.93 -5.58
N SER A 58 3.36 3.95 -5.37
CA SER A 58 2.06 4.07 -6.08
C SER A 58 2.28 4.23 -7.59
N VAL A 59 3.21 5.08 -8.02
CA VAL A 59 3.53 5.25 -9.45
C VAL A 59 4.08 3.96 -10.04
N ALA A 60 5.00 3.28 -9.33
CA ALA A 60 5.52 1.98 -9.78
C ALA A 60 4.41 0.93 -9.90
N PHE A 61 3.49 0.89 -8.92
CA PHE A 61 2.33 0.00 -8.95
C PHE A 61 1.44 0.25 -10.18
N PHE A 62 1.09 1.52 -10.44
CA PHE A 62 0.32 1.90 -11.62
C PHE A 62 1.02 1.52 -12.93
N ALA A 63 2.31 1.81 -13.03
CA ALA A 63 3.10 1.48 -14.22
C ALA A 63 3.10 -0.04 -14.48
N GLY A 64 3.25 -0.86 -13.44
CA GLY A 64 3.18 -2.31 -13.55
C GLY A 64 1.80 -2.83 -13.96
N MET A 65 0.73 -2.23 -13.41
CA MET A 65 -0.64 -2.57 -13.82
C MET A 65 -0.90 -2.22 -15.28
N MET A 66 -0.43 -1.07 -15.77
CA MET A 66 -0.55 -0.69 -17.17
C MET A 66 0.31 -1.57 -18.09
N ALA A 67 1.49 -1.96 -17.64
CA ALA A 67 2.37 -2.88 -18.36
C ALA A 67 1.93 -4.35 -18.27
N ARG A 68 0.85 -4.64 -17.54
CA ARG A 68 0.33 -6.00 -17.30
C ARG A 68 1.39 -6.96 -16.74
N VAL A 69 2.27 -6.42 -15.87
CA VAL A 69 3.29 -7.27 -15.22
C VAL A 69 2.59 -8.28 -14.32
N PRO A 70 2.88 -9.59 -14.46
CA PRO A 70 2.21 -10.66 -13.73
C PRO A 70 2.71 -10.76 -12.28
N GLU A 71 2.54 -9.69 -11.51
CA GLU A 71 2.84 -9.65 -10.08
C GLU A 71 1.67 -8.97 -9.36
N LEU A 72 0.81 -9.76 -8.71
CA LEU A 72 -0.42 -9.27 -8.08
C LEU A 72 -0.32 -9.15 -6.57
N TYR A 73 0.56 -9.92 -5.92
CA TYR A 73 0.53 -10.07 -4.46
C TYR A 73 1.44 -9.08 -3.74
N VAL A 74 2.71 -9.04 -4.11
CA VAL A 74 3.70 -8.21 -3.42
C VAL A 74 3.52 -6.73 -3.74
N GLY A 75 3.01 -6.40 -4.93
CA GLY A 75 2.63 -5.03 -5.29
C GLY A 75 1.60 -4.45 -4.33
N ASN A 76 0.54 -5.22 -4.04
CA ASN A 76 -0.47 -4.81 -3.06
C ASN A 76 0.10 -4.67 -1.65
N VAL A 77 0.95 -5.61 -1.21
CA VAL A 77 1.61 -5.53 0.11
C VAL A 77 2.54 -4.32 0.19
N ALA A 78 3.33 -4.05 -0.86
CA ALA A 78 4.22 -2.90 -0.93
C ALA A 78 3.44 -1.58 -0.85
N LEU A 79 2.33 -1.48 -1.59
CA LEU A 79 1.44 -0.32 -1.58
C LEU A 79 0.79 -0.13 -0.21
N PHE A 80 0.30 -1.21 0.42
CA PHE A 80 -0.25 -1.17 1.79
C PHE A 80 0.77 -0.62 2.78
N ILE A 81 1.99 -1.14 2.76
CA ILE A 81 3.06 -0.72 3.66
C ILE A 81 3.42 0.75 3.44
N ALA A 82 3.53 1.17 2.19
CA ALA A 82 3.85 2.56 1.85
C ALA A 82 2.75 3.52 2.33
N PHE A 83 1.50 3.22 2.03
CA PHE A 83 0.33 3.99 2.44
C PHE A 83 0.16 4.05 3.97
N TYR A 84 0.27 2.89 4.65
CA TYR A 84 0.27 2.79 6.10
C TYR A 84 1.37 3.66 6.72
N THR A 85 2.58 3.64 6.14
CA THR A 85 3.74 4.38 6.66
C THR A 85 3.51 5.89 6.63
N VAL A 86 2.82 6.42 5.62
CA VAL A 86 2.41 7.85 5.60
C VAL A 86 1.54 8.17 6.82
N GLY A 87 0.58 7.31 7.14
CA GLY A 87 -0.28 7.50 8.30
C GLY A 87 0.45 7.44 9.64
N ALA A 88 1.43 6.53 9.76
CA ALA A 88 2.13 6.23 11.00
C ALA A 88 3.32 7.15 11.31
N TRP A 89 3.96 7.75 10.28
CA TRP A 89 5.26 8.43 10.44
C TRP A 89 5.27 9.90 10.00
N VAL A 90 4.23 10.41 9.38
CA VAL A 90 4.16 11.83 9.00
C VAL A 90 3.52 12.63 10.12
N ASP A 91 4.27 13.53 10.75
CA ASP A 91 3.79 14.35 11.86
C ASP A 91 2.79 15.42 11.39
N ASN A 92 3.02 16.01 10.22
CA ASN A 92 2.07 16.94 9.61
C ASN A 92 0.83 16.19 9.10
N ARG A 93 -0.24 16.16 9.92
CA ARG A 93 -1.49 15.43 9.63
C ARG A 93 -2.18 15.89 8.35
N ARG A 94 -2.12 17.19 8.03
CA ARG A 94 -2.68 17.72 6.78
C ARG A 94 -1.96 17.15 5.56
N ARG A 95 -0.62 17.12 5.59
CA ARG A 95 0.19 16.51 4.52
C ARG A 95 -0.06 15.01 4.39
N ALA A 96 -0.10 14.29 5.51
CA ALA A 96 -0.42 12.86 5.52
C ALA A 96 -1.81 12.58 4.92
N PHE A 97 -2.81 13.39 5.27
CA PHE A 97 -4.16 13.30 4.72
C PHE A 97 -4.18 13.52 3.21
N LEU A 98 -3.59 14.63 2.74
CA LEU A 98 -3.59 14.98 1.32
C LEU A 98 -2.92 13.92 0.45
N VAL A 99 -1.74 13.42 0.87
CA VAL A 99 -1.03 12.37 0.13
C VAL A 99 -1.87 11.10 0.06
N ARG A 100 -2.48 10.68 1.16
CA ARG A 100 -3.32 9.47 1.19
C ARG A 100 -4.59 9.63 0.36
N VAL A 101 -5.26 10.77 0.43
CA VAL A 101 -6.45 11.05 -0.39
C VAL A 101 -6.09 11.08 -1.87
N ALA A 102 -4.96 11.68 -2.25
CA ALA A 102 -4.50 11.69 -3.63
C ALA A 102 -4.22 10.26 -4.16
N ILE A 103 -3.60 9.41 -3.36
CA ILE A 103 -3.36 8.00 -3.73
C ILE A 103 -4.69 7.25 -3.89
N ILE A 104 -5.61 7.38 -2.92
CA ILE A 104 -6.93 6.75 -2.99
C ILE A 104 -7.68 7.24 -4.24
N ALA A 105 -7.75 8.56 -4.45
CA ALA A 105 -8.44 9.13 -5.62
C ALA A 105 -7.83 8.60 -6.92
N GLY A 106 -6.50 8.56 -7.05
CA GLY A 106 -5.83 7.99 -8.22
C GLY A 106 -6.18 6.52 -8.44
N MET A 107 -6.15 5.71 -7.38
CA MET A 107 -6.49 4.29 -7.45
C MET A 107 -7.95 4.05 -7.87
N PHE A 108 -8.89 4.74 -7.25
CA PHE A 108 -10.31 4.57 -7.59
C PHE A 108 -10.63 5.12 -8.99
N THR A 109 -10.01 6.24 -9.39
CA THR A 109 -10.15 6.76 -10.76
C THR A 109 -9.65 5.73 -11.78
N TRP A 110 -8.46 5.16 -11.55
CA TRP A 110 -7.92 4.12 -12.43
C TRP A 110 -8.82 2.88 -12.46
N LEU A 111 -9.31 2.42 -11.30
CA LEU A 111 -10.22 1.29 -11.22
C LEU A 111 -11.49 1.54 -12.04
N LEU A 112 -12.12 2.69 -11.88
CA LEU A 112 -13.33 3.07 -12.65
C LEU A 112 -13.05 3.14 -14.14
N ILE A 113 -11.92 3.68 -14.56
CA ILE A 113 -11.53 3.73 -15.99
C ILE A 113 -11.32 2.32 -16.53
N SER A 114 -10.61 1.44 -15.82
CA SER A 114 -10.41 0.05 -16.22
C SER A 114 -11.73 -0.68 -16.35
N MET A 115 -12.62 -0.51 -15.37
CA MET A 115 -13.95 -1.10 -15.38
C MET A 115 -14.78 -0.60 -16.58
N PHE A 116 -14.69 0.68 -16.90
CA PHE A 116 -15.38 1.25 -18.06
C PHE A 116 -14.84 0.68 -19.38
N ILE A 117 -13.53 0.61 -19.53
CA ILE A 117 -12.88 0.02 -20.70
C ILE A 117 -13.30 -1.44 -20.88
N ASP A 118 -13.25 -2.24 -19.81
CA ASP A 118 -13.65 -3.64 -19.85
C ASP A 118 -15.14 -3.80 -20.13
N ALA A 119 -15.99 -2.88 -19.63
CA ALA A 119 -17.42 -2.90 -19.89
C ALA A 119 -17.77 -2.60 -21.36
N THR A 120 -16.96 -1.80 -22.05
CA THR A 120 -17.19 -1.37 -23.43
C THR A 120 -16.42 -2.18 -24.46
N ALA A 121 -15.45 -3.04 -24.03
CA ALA A 121 -14.71 -3.88 -24.93
C ALA A 121 -15.63 -4.93 -25.62
N PRO A 122 -15.51 -5.14 -26.94
CA PRO A 122 -16.18 -6.23 -27.61
C PRO A 122 -15.67 -7.56 -27.07
N THR A 123 -16.58 -8.41 -26.56
CA THR A 123 -16.19 -9.69 -25.92
C THR A 123 -16.99 -10.83 -26.54
N ASP A 124 -16.28 -11.79 -27.08
CA ASP A 124 -16.84 -13.09 -27.42
C ASP A 124 -16.74 -14.10 -26.24
N GLU A 125 -15.86 -13.82 -25.24
CA GLU A 125 -15.55 -14.71 -24.11
C GLU A 125 -15.42 -13.93 -22.80
N GLY A 126 -16.51 -13.40 -22.26
CA GLY A 126 -16.48 -12.67 -20.99
C GLY A 126 -17.61 -13.05 -20.03
N LEU A 127 -17.53 -12.55 -18.81
CA LEU A 127 -18.62 -12.65 -17.86
C LEU A 127 -19.87 -12.00 -18.42
N SER A 128 -21.03 -12.64 -18.29
CA SER A 128 -22.31 -12.12 -18.72
C SER A 128 -22.55 -10.74 -18.12
N ARG A 129 -22.93 -9.78 -18.97
CA ARG A 129 -23.24 -8.39 -18.61
C ARG A 129 -24.75 -8.12 -18.51
N ALA A 130 -25.57 -9.14 -18.77
CA ALA A 130 -27.02 -9.01 -18.76
C ALA A 130 -27.57 -9.01 -17.34
N GLY A 131 -28.26 -7.93 -16.97
CA GLY A 131 -28.96 -7.78 -15.70
C GLY A 131 -28.20 -6.96 -14.65
N LEU A 132 -28.95 -6.42 -13.69
CA LEU A 132 -28.43 -5.55 -12.62
C LEU A 132 -27.41 -6.26 -11.71
N PHE A 133 -27.58 -7.57 -11.48
CA PHE A 133 -26.67 -8.43 -10.72
C PHE A 133 -25.99 -9.44 -11.66
N SER A 134 -25.55 -9.00 -12.83
CA SER A 134 -24.78 -9.86 -13.72
C SER A 134 -23.47 -10.30 -13.06
N PRO A 135 -22.86 -11.45 -13.46
CA PRO A 135 -21.54 -11.86 -12.98
C PRO A 135 -20.47 -10.77 -13.12
N TYR A 136 -20.57 -9.96 -14.18
CA TYR A 136 -19.67 -8.83 -14.38
C TYR A 136 -19.86 -7.75 -13.28
N VAL A 137 -21.09 -7.34 -13.00
CA VAL A 137 -21.39 -6.34 -11.94
C VAL A 137 -20.99 -6.86 -10.57
N ALA A 138 -21.23 -8.14 -10.28
CA ALA A 138 -20.82 -8.77 -9.03
C ALA A 138 -19.29 -8.74 -8.86
N PHE A 139 -18.54 -9.09 -9.91
CA PHE A 139 -17.08 -9.02 -9.92
C PHE A 139 -16.59 -7.58 -9.66
N MET A 140 -17.19 -6.59 -10.32
CA MET A 140 -16.87 -5.17 -10.14
C MET A 140 -17.10 -4.69 -8.71
N LEU A 141 -18.23 -5.07 -8.12
CA LEU A 141 -18.55 -4.72 -6.73
C LEU A 141 -17.57 -5.34 -5.74
N ILE A 142 -17.15 -6.59 -5.97
CA ILE A 142 -16.14 -7.26 -5.15
C ILE A 142 -14.81 -6.52 -5.24
N GLN A 143 -14.35 -6.16 -6.43
CA GLN A 143 -13.12 -5.40 -6.62
C GLN A 143 -13.16 -4.04 -5.91
N PHE A 144 -14.30 -3.33 -6.02
CA PHE A 144 -14.50 -2.08 -5.31
C PHE A 144 -14.45 -2.27 -3.79
N LEU A 145 -15.17 -3.25 -3.27
CA LEU A 145 -15.22 -3.56 -1.83
C LEU A 145 -13.85 -3.94 -1.28
N VAL A 146 -13.09 -4.77 -2.00
CA VAL A 146 -11.72 -5.17 -1.62
C VAL A 146 -10.82 -3.93 -1.53
N ASN A 147 -10.89 -3.01 -2.49
CA ASN A 147 -10.10 -1.79 -2.46
C ASN A 147 -10.51 -0.86 -1.31
N VAL A 148 -11.82 -0.70 -1.03
CA VAL A 148 -12.31 0.06 0.14
C VAL A 148 -11.77 -0.54 1.44
N ALA A 149 -11.86 -1.85 1.60
CA ALA A 149 -11.35 -2.54 2.79
C ALA A 149 -9.83 -2.40 2.94
N PHE A 150 -9.09 -2.53 1.83
CA PHE A 150 -7.64 -2.39 1.77
C PHE A 150 -7.17 -0.99 2.21
N PHE A 151 -7.68 0.06 1.56
CA PHE A 151 -7.29 1.44 1.91
C PHE A 151 -7.86 1.88 3.25
N GLY A 152 -9.07 1.46 3.61
CA GLY A 152 -9.67 1.71 4.91
C GLY A 152 -8.86 1.08 6.04
N GLY A 153 -8.46 -0.17 5.88
CA GLY A 153 -7.60 -0.88 6.82
C GLY A 153 -6.24 -0.20 6.99
N ALA A 154 -5.56 0.09 5.88
CA ALA A 154 -4.26 0.76 5.90
C ALA A 154 -4.35 2.17 6.52
N TYR A 155 -5.45 2.89 6.27
CA TYR A 155 -5.73 4.20 6.86
C TYR A 155 -5.91 4.10 8.38
N TYR A 156 -6.74 3.18 8.83
CA TYR A 156 -7.02 2.94 10.24
C TYR A 156 -5.77 2.55 11.01
N PHE A 157 -5.05 1.52 10.56
CA PHE A 157 -3.83 1.06 11.22
C PHE A 157 -2.73 2.11 11.22
N GLY A 158 -2.59 2.90 10.15
CA GLY A 158 -1.63 4.00 10.09
C GLY A 158 -1.92 5.08 11.15
N ASN A 159 -3.17 5.49 11.30
CA ASN A 159 -3.58 6.46 12.32
C ASN A 159 -3.40 5.90 13.74
N ARG A 160 -3.82 4.65 13.97
CA ARG A 160 -3.70 4.00 15.29
C ARG A 160 -2.24 3.91 15.74
N THR A 161 -1.34 3.58 14.81
CA THR A 161 0.10 3.53 15.12
C THR A 161 0.65 4.91 15.45
N PHE A 162 0.24 5.95 14.73
CA PHE A 162 0.64 7.33 15.02
C PHE A 162 0.20 7.75 16.43
N GLU A 163 -1.05 7.51 16.78
CA GLU A 163 -1.60 7.82 18.11
C GLU A 163 -0.85 7.07 19.21
N SER A 164 -0.62 5.77 19.03
CA SER A 164 0.12 4.95 19.99
C SER A 164 1.57 5.41 20.18
N ARG A 165 2.25 5.84 19.11
CA ARG A 165 3.59 6.43 19.19
C ARG A 165 3.57 7.72 20.00
N ARG A 166 2.67 8.63 19.69
CA ARG A 166 2.55 9.92 20.38
C ARG A 166 2.23 9.74 21.87
N GLN A 167 1.36 8.80 22.21
CA GLN A 167 1.08 8.47 23.61
C GLN A 167 2.33 7.95 24.34
N ARG A 168 3.13 7.10 23.70
CA ARG A 168 4.39 6.61 24.29
C ARG A 168 5.42 7.72 24.47
N GLU A 169 5.54 8.64 23.55
CA GLU A 169 6.42 9.80 23.65
C GLU A 169 6.02 10.69 24.85
N ILE A 170 4.72 11.01 24.99
CA ILE A 170 4.21 11.80 26.13
C ILE A 170 4.45 11.09 27.47
N LEU A 171 4.24 9.77 27.53
CA LEU A 171 4.47 9.00 28.75
C LEU A 171 5.95 8.94 29.11
N ALA A 172 6.84 8.82 28.12
CA ALA A 172 8.28 8.85 28.34
C ALA A 172 8.76 10.22 28.85
N GLU A 173 8.25 11.30 28.30
CA GLU A 173 8.55 12.68 28.80
C GLU A 173 8.09 12.85 30.24
N ARG A 174 6.87 12.44 30.57
CA ARG A 174 6.34 12.52 31.94
C ARG A 174 7.14 11.67 32.93
N SER A 175 7.61 10.49 32.54
CA SER A 175 8.40 9.63 33.42
C SER A 175 9.73 10.28 33.79
N VAL A 176 10.40 10.91 32.81
CA VAL A 176 11.64 11.67 33.05
C VAL A 176 11.41 12.88 33.96
N GLU A 177 10.29 13.59 33.80
CA GLU A 177 9.93 14.72 34.64
C GLU A 177 9.69 14.29 36.09
N LEU A 178 8.93 13.22 36.31
CA LEU A 178 8.70 12.65 37.63
C LEU A 178 9.97 12.16 38.33
N GLU A 179 10.91 11.60 37.58
CA GLU A 179 12.21 11.18 38.11
C GLU A 179 13.01 12.41 38.60
N ARG A 180 13.06 13.48 37.83
CA ARG A 180 13.71 14.74 38.23
C ARG A 180 13.07 15.37 39.46
N GLU A 181 11.73 15.37 39.56
CA GLU A 181 11.02 15.85 40.73
C GLU A 181 11.36 15.03 41.99
N ARG A 182 11.45 13.72 41.88
CA ARG A 182 11.86 12.84 42.97
C ARG A 182 13.28 13.13 43.44
N GLU A 183 14.21 13.28 42.48
CA GLU A 183 15.60 13.61 42.80
C GLU A 183 15.72 14.99 43.53
N THR A 184 14.99 15.99 43.04
CA THR A 184 15.00 17.33 43.68
C THR A 184 14.38 17.28 45.07
N THR A 185 13.26 16.56 45.26
CA THR A 185 12.61 16.38 46.56
C THR A 185 13.50 15.64 47.54
N ALA A 186 14.19 14.58 47.08
CA ALA A 186 15.14 13.83 47.91
C ALA A 186 16.35 14.69 48.32
N ALA A 187 16.86 15.53 47.42
CA ALA A 187 17.95 16.45 47.74
C ALA A 187 17.56 17.55 48.72
N GLN A 188 16.29 17.98 48.78
CA GLN A 188 15.76 18.97 49.70
C GLN A 188 15.46 18.40 51.10
N ALA A 189 15.32 17.06 51.19
CA ALA A 189 15.01 16.39 52.45
C ALA A 189 16.24 16.04 53.31
N VAL A 190 17.45 16.32 52.80
CA VAL A 190 18.75 16.16 53.49
C VAL A 190 19.25 17.47 53.99
#